data_d0068794660e993016ae3654199b3e4b
#
_entry.id   d0068794660e993016ae3654199b3e4b
#
_cell.length_a   1.000
_cell.length_b   1.000
_cell.length_c   1.000
_cell.angle_alpha   90.00
_cell.angle_beta   90.00
_cell.angle_gamma   90.00
#
_symmetry.space_group_name_H-M   'P 1'
#
loop_
_entity.id
_entity.type
_entity.pdbx_description
1 polymer ?
#
loop_
_entity_poly.entity_id
_entity_poly.type
_entity_poly.pdbx_seq_one_letter_code
_entity_poly.pdbx_strand_id
1 'polypeptide(L)'
;METIPPEIAGWWRITETSQWADEYLDLLGPALLSLTGYADRLRMHCLLASVNCRPTRTGVSFTWQGAWEFDQMSGSGSVRLGKDGKLKGTFRIKDGDSSSFIAERADEPDEPIPDPPSYRDKWRRRW
;
A
#
# COMPACT_ATOMS: atom_id res chain seq x y z
N MET A 1 -12.86 5.91 19.03
CA MET A 1 -12.36 5.10 17.91
C MET A 1 -11.94 5.99 16.77
N GLU A 2 -10.72 5.81 16.31
CA GLU A 2 -10.18 6.65 15.24
C GLU A 2 -10.76 6.24 13.90
N THR A 3 -11.15 7.22 13.09
CA THR A 3 -11.76 6.98 11.79
C THR A 3 -10.91 7.63 10.71
N ILE A 4 -10.69 6.91 9.61
CA ILE A 4 -9.97 7.47 8.48
C ILE A 4 -10.78 8.66 7.90
N PRO A 5 -10.15 9.81 7.67
CA PRO A 5 -10.87 10.97 7.12
C PRO A 5 -11.61 10.62 5.83
N PRO A 6 -12.87 11.04 5.67
CA PRO A 6 -13.66 10.67 4.49
C PRO A 6 -13.03 11.08 3.16
N GLU A 7 -12.29 12.18 3.15
CA GLU A 7 -11.64 12.67 1.93
C GLU A 7 -10.45 11.79 1.50
N ILE A 8 -9.96 10.94 2.42
CA ILE A 8 -8.86 10.01 2.12
C ILE A 8 -9.36 8.56 2.09
N ALA A 9 -10.39 8.24 2.88
CA ALA A 9 -10.89 6.87 2.97
C ALA A 9 -11.26 6.32 1.60
N GLY A 10 -10.91 5.05 1.34
CA GLY A 10 -11.26 4.38 0.10
C GLY A 10 -10.04 3.89 -0.67
N TRP A 11 -10.20 3.85 -1.99
CA TRP A 11 -9.21 3.25 -2.90
C TRP A 11 -8.45 4.31 -3.67
N TRP A 12 -7.15 4.04 -3.90
CA TRP A 12 -6.26 4.96 -4.59
C TRP A 12 -5.40 4.19 -5.59
N ARG A 13 -5.27 4.74 -6.80
CA ARG A 13 -4.40 4.22 -7.85
C ARG A 13 -3.05 4.92 -7.75
N ILE A 14 -1.98 4.18 -7.51
CA ILE A 14 -0.63 4.73 -7.47
C ILE A 14 -0.18 4.97 -8.91
N THR A 15 0.13 6.21 -9.24
CA THR A 15 0.45 6.62 -10.61
C THR A 15 1.92 6.93 -10.83
N GLU A 16 2.65 7.29 -9.76
CA GLU A 16 4.08 7.51 -9.88
C GLU A 16 4.79 7.37 -8.55
N THR A 17 6.06 7.02 -8.62
CA THR A 17 6.95 6.93 -7.46
C THR A 17 8.28 7.57 -7.81
N SER A 18 9.06 7.96 -6.79
CA SER A 18 10.40 8.50 -7.02
C SER A 18 11.46 7.43 -7.22
N GLN A 19 11.18 6.19 -6.77
CA GLN A 19 12.16 5.10 -6.79
C GLN A 19 12.01 4.19 -8.00
N TRP A 20 10.78 3.97 -8.49
CA TRP A 20 10.52 3.04 -9.58
C TRP A 20 9.85 3.74 -10.74
N ALA A 21 10.18 3.30 -11.97
CA ALA A 21 9.56 3.84 -13.17
C ALA A 21 8.08 3.44 -13.22
N ASP A 22 7.25 4.33 -13.76
CA ASP A 22 5.80 4.14 -13.82
C ASP A 22 5.40 2.84 -14.53
N GLU A 23 6.15 2.46 -15.55
CA GLU A 23 5.87 1.26 -16.35
C GLU A 23 5.97 -0.04 -15.54
N TYR A 24 6.67 -0.02 -14.40
CA TYR A 24 6.82 -1.20 -13.56
C TYR A 24 5.83 -1.27 -12.40
N LEU A 25 5.00 -0.24 -12.21
CA LEU A 25 4.09 -0.21 -11.06
C LEU A 25 3.00 -1.28 -11.13
N ASP A 26 2.54 -1.60 -12.33
CA ASP A 26 1.39 -2.48 -12.54
C ASP A 26 1.77 -3.92 -12.88
N LEU A 27 2.92 -4.40 -12.43
CA LEU A 27 3.40 -5.74 -12.79
C LEU A 27 2.47 -6.87 -12.32
N LEU A 28 1.86 -6.73 -11.15
CA LEU A 28 0.93 -7.71 -10.60
C LEU A 28 -0.53 -7.37 -10.88
N GLY A 29 -0.77 -6.28 -11.59
CA GLY A 29 -2.07 -5.71 -11.82
C GLY A 29 -2.04 -4.24 -11.45
N PRO A 30 -3.15 -3.51 -11.56
CA PRO A 30 -3.16 -2.10 -11.22
C PRO A 30 -2.58 -1.83 -9.83
N ALA A 31 -1.67 -0.85 -9.73
CA ALA A 31 -1.07 -0.48 -8.46
C ALA A 31 -2.11 0.25 -7.62
N LEU A 32 -2.55 -0.37 -6.53
CA LEU A 32 -3.65 0.12 -5.69
C LEU A 32 -3.27 0.13 -4.23
N LEU A 33 -3.77 1.12 -3.52
CA LEU A 33 -3.67 1.22 -2.07
C LEU A 33 -5.07 1.48 -1.52
N SER A 34 -5.52 0.65 -0.58
CA SER A 34 -6.78 0.91 0.09
C SER A 34 -6.51 1.47 1.49
N LEU A 35 -7.32 2.46 1.88
CA LEU A 35 -7.23 3.14 3.15
C LEU A 35 -8.63 3.22 3.77
N THR A 36 -9.24 2.06 3.98
CA THR A 36 -10.61 1.98 4.51
C THR A 36 -10.63 1.81 6.03
N GLY A 37 -9.54 1.36 6.60
CA GLY A 37 -9.46 1.03 8.02
C GLY A 37 -9.77 -0.43 8.31
N TYR A 38 -10.08 -1.21 7.29
CA TYR A 38 -10.40 -2.63 7.47
C TYR A 38 -9.88 -3.44 6.29
N ALA A 39 -9.07 -4.45 6.60
CA ALA A 39 -8.54 -5.39 5.61
C ALA A 39 -7.89 -4.70 4.41
N ASP A 40 -7.12 -3.66 4.68
CA ASP A 40 -6.51 -2.86 3.61
C ASP A 40 -5.35 -3.58 2.96
N ARG A 41 -5.11 -3.25 1.70
CA ARG A 41 -4.10 -3.89 0.87
C ARG A 41 -3.31 -2.86 0.09
N LEU A 42 -2.08 -3.24 -0.24
CA LEU A 42 -1.20 -2.48 -1.12
C LEU A 42 -0.67 -3.43 -2.18
N ARG A 43 -0.85 -3.07 -3.43
CA ARG A 43 -0.27 -3.79 -4.56
C ARG A 43 0.46 -2.80 -5.44
N MET A 44 1.76 -3.01 -5.62
CA MET A 44 2.59 -2.12 -6.41
C MET A 44 3.87 -2.86 -6.79
N HIS A 45 4.26 -2.75 -8.07
CA HIS A 45 5.45 -3.45 -8.57
C HIS A 45 5.32 -4.96 -8.29
N CYS A 46 6.28 -5.56 -7.60
CA CYS A 46 6.22 -6.98 -7.21
C CYS A 46 5.70 -7.16 -5.78
N LEU A 47 5.26 -6.09 -5.14
CA LEU A 47 4.81 -6.12 -3.75
C LEU A 47 3.32 -6.41 -3.64
N LEU A 48 2.99 -7.32 -2.75
CA LEU A 48 1.63 -7.57 -2.32
C LEU A 48 1.65 -7.57 -0.79
N ALA A 49 0.91 -6.65 -0.19
CA ALA A 49 1.00 -6.44 1.25
C ALA A 49 -0.35 -6.19 1.89
N SER A 50 -0.45 -6.55 3.16
CA SER A 50 -1.55 -6.12 4.01
C SER A 50 -1.16 -4.83 4.70
N VAL A 51 -2.13 -3.97 4.95
CA VAL A 51 -1.92 -2.60 5.43
C VAL A 51 -2.76 -2.36 6.68
N ASN A 52 -2.14 -1.73 7.67
CA ASN A 52 -2.83 -1.19 8.83
C ASN A 52 -2.68 0.31 8.80
N CYS A 53 -3.78 1.04 8.71
CA CYS A 53 -3.75 2.48 8.65
C CYS A 53 -4.43 3.11 9.85
N ARG A 54 -4.01 4.34 10.16
CA ARG A 54 -4.59 5.14 11.24
C ARG A 54 -4.57 6.61 10.85
N PRO A 55 -5.55 7.39 11.29
CA PRO A 55 -5.53 8.83 11.00
C PRO A 55 -4.42 9.53 11.77
N THR A 56 -3.90 10.59 11.16
CA THR A 56 -2.96 11.49 11.79
C THR A 56 -3.52 12.90 11.71
N ARG A 57 -2.81 13.86 12.27
CA ARG A 57 -3.23 15.26 12.24
C ARG A 57 -3.41 15.78 10.79
N THR A 58 -2.57 15.36 9.88
CA THR A 58 -2.53 15.90 8.51
C THR A 58 -2.90 14.89 7.43
N GLY A 59 -3.19 13.65 7.79
CA GLY A 59 -3.52 12.62 6.82
C GLY A 59 -3.69 11.27 7.44
N VAL A 60 -2.98 10.29 6.90
CA VAL A 60 -3.05 8.90 7.36
C VAL A 60 -1.65 8.33 7.37
N SER A 61 -1.29 7.63 8.44
CA SER A 61 -0.07 6.83 8.48
C SER A 61 -0.45 5.36 8.38
N PHE A 62 0.47 4.55 7.88
CA PHE A 62 0.20 3.11 7.77
C PHE A 62 1.48 2.31 7.97
N THR A 63 1.29 1.08 8.38
CA THR A 63 2.32 0.06 8.34
C THR A 63 1.86 -1.04 7.40
N TRP A 64 2.81 -1.74 6.83
CA TRP A 64 2.49 -2.82 5.90
C TRP A 64 3.42 -3.99 6.10
N GLN A 65 2.93 -5.17 5.74
CA GLN A 65 3.76 -6.36 5.69
C GLN A 65 3.26 -7.25 4.57
N GLY A 66 4.18 -7.86 3.87
CA GLY A 66 3.83 -8.66 2.71
C GLY A 66 5.02 -9.32 2.07
N ALA A 67 4.92 -9.57 0.78
CA ALA A 67 5.94 -10.25 0.02
C ALA A 67 6.29 -9.44 -1.23
N TRP A 68 7.57 -9.25 -1.44
CA TRP A 68 8.13 -8.71 -2.68
C TRP A 68 8.78 -9.89 -3.40
N GLU A 69 8.08 -10.44 -4.41
CA GLU A 69 8.42 -11.72 -5.01
C GLU A 69 8.47 -12.81 -3.93
N PHE A 70 9.64 -13.34 -3.65
CA PHE A 70 9.81 -14.43 -2.67
C PHE A 70 10.24 -13.96 -1.29
N ASP A 71 10.50 -12.66 -1.13
CA ASP A 71 11.01 -12.11 0.11
C ASP A 71 9.91 -11.53 0.98
N GLN A 72 9.89 -11.93 2.26
CA GLN A 72 9.02 -11.31 3.24
C GLN A 72 9.57 -9.94 3.60
N MET A 73 8.72 -8.92 3.51
CA MET A 73 9.13 -7.55 3.76
C MET A 73 8.06 -6.83 4.57
N SER A 74 8.49 -5.77 5.23
CA SER A 74 7.59 -4.91 5.97
C SER A 74 8.06 -3.47 5.90
N GLY A 75 7.21 -2.55 6.30
CA GLY A 75 7.58 -1.15 6.31
C GLY A 75 6.46 -0.27 6.80
N SER A 76 6.57 0.98 6.43
CA SER A 76 5.61 2.01 6.84
C SER A 76 5.40 3.02 5.73
N GLY A 77 4.49 3.93 5.95
CA GLY A 77 4.27 5.03 5.04
C GLY A 77 3.32 6.04 5.65
N SER A 78 3.15 7.12 4.93
CA SER A 78 2.18 8.15 5.31
C SER A 78 1.67 8.82 4.06
N VAL A 79 0.45 9.34 4.14
CA VAL A 79 -0.18 10.03 3.02
C VAL A 79 -0.87 11.29 3.51
N ARG A 80 -1.02 12.24 2.60
CA ARG A 80 -1.82 13.44 2.80
C ARG A 80 -2.49 13.78 1.49
N LEU A 81 -3.63 14.43 1.59
CA LEU A 81 -4.35 14.89 0.41
C LEU A 81 -3.78 16.21 -0.07
N GLY A 82 -3.40 16.29 -1.34
CA GLY A 82 -2.92 17.51 -1.95
C GLY A 82 -4.07 18.42 -2.37
N LYS A 83 -3.76 19.68 -2.66
CA LYS A 83 -4.76 20.65 -3.12
C LYS A 83 -5.38 20.27 -4.45
N ASP A 84 -4.67 19.50 -5.26
CA ASP A 84 -5.13 19.02 -6.56
C ASP A 84 -6.02 17.77 -6.46
N GLY A 85 -6.32 17.32 -5.25
CA GLY A 85 -7.14 16.12 -5.05
C GLY A 85 -6.36 14.81 -5.15
N LYS A 86 -5.07 14.88 -5.42
CA LYS A 86 -4.24 13.68 -5.47
C LYS A 86 -3.67 13.37 -4.09
N LEU A 87 -3.49 12.09 -3.84
CA LEU A 87 -2.87 11.63 -2.60
C LEU A 87 -1.37 11.63 -2.78
N LYS A 88 -0.66 12.23 -1.83
CA LYS A 88 0.80 12.30 -1.85
C LYS A 88 1.33 11.60 -0.61
N GLY A 89 2.28 10.72 -0.81
CA GLY A 89 2.75 9.91 0.29
C GLY A 89 4.21 9.53 0.22
N THR A 90 4.62 8.86 1.26
CA THR A 90 5.95 8.27 1.39
C THR A 90 5.77 6.80 1.72
N PHE A 91 6.57 5.98 1.09
CA PHE A 91 6.61 4.54 1.29
C PHE A 91 8.02 4.16 1.74
N ARG A 92 8.12 3.40 2.82
CA ARG A 92 9.41 3.00 3.38
C ARG A 92 9.45 1.50 3.57
N ILE A 93 10.57 0.90 3.16
CA ILE A 93 10.86 -0.50 3.39
C ILE A 93 11.77 -0.59 4.61
N LYS A 94 11.41 -1.41 5.58
CA LYS A 94 12.21 -1.58 6.80
C LYS A 94 13.61 -2.07 6.42
N ASP A 95 14.63 -1.35 6.89
CA ASP A 95 16.05 -1.62 6.60
C ASP A 95 16.38 -1.55 5.11
N GLY A 96 15.58 -0.81 4.34
CA GLY A 96 15.75 -0.67 2.90
C GLY A 96 15.46 0.72 2.40
N ASP A 97 15.07 0.80 1.14
CA ASP A 97 14.83 2.06 0.46
C ASP A 97 13.53 2.74 0.88
N SER A 98 13.45 4.02 0.56
CA SER A 98 12.20 4.78 0.68
C SER A 98 11.87 5.43 -0.66
N SER A 99 10.59 5.71 -0.87
CA SER A 99 10.12 6.35 -2.08
C SER A 99 8.95 7.26 -1.76
N SER A 100 8.88 8.39 -2.44
CA SER A 100 7.64 9.16 -2.47
C SER A 100 6.72 8.54 -3.52
N PHE A 101 5.42 8.78 -3.40
CA PHE A 101 4.47 8.35 -4.41
C PHE A 101 3.32 9.33 -4.53
N ILE A 102 2.66 9.26 -5.68
CA ILE A 102 1.44 10.02 -5.96
C ILE A 102 0.37 9.02 -6.36
N ALA A 103 -0.84 9.23 -5.87
CA ALA A 103 -1.97 8.38 -6.19
C ALA A 103 -3.20 9.22 -6.50
N GLU A 104 -4.06 8.66 -7.35
CA GLU A 104 -5.31 9.29 -7.73
C GLU A 104 -6.47 8.44 -7.24
N ARG A 105 -7.60 9.09 -6.97
CA ARG A 105 -8.80 8.39 -6.49
C ARG A 105 -9.19 7.30 -7.48
N ALA A 106 -9.51 6.12 -6.94
CA ALA A 106 -9.90 4.96 -7.73
C ALA A 106 -11.12 4.30 -7.11
N ASP A 107 -11.75 3.42 -7.88
CA ASP A 107 -12.85 2.60 -7.38
C ASP A 107 -12.30 1.29 -6.83
N GLU A 108 -13.07 0.68 -5.92
CA GLU A 108 -12.74 -0.65 -5.44
C GLU A 108 -12.69 -1.61 -6.64
N PRO A 109 -11.63 -2.41 -6.77
CA PRO A 109 -11.54 -3.34 -7.89
C PRO A 109 -12.59 -4.44 -7.79
N ASP A 110 -13.03 -4.95 -8.96
CA ASP A 110 -14.01 -6.03 -9.02
C ASP A 110 -13.47 -7.31 -8.37
N GLU A 111 -12.20 -7.58 -8.58
CA GLU A 111 -11.53 -8.71 -7.94
C GLU A 111 -10.75 -8.22 -6.73
N PRO A 112 -10.98 -8.79 -5.54
CA PRO A 112 -10.22 -8.37 -4.36
C PRO A 112 -8.73 -8.67 -4.53
N ILE A 113 -7.89 -7.79 -3.98
CA ILE A 113 -6.46 -8.03 -3.93
C ILE A 113 -6.23 -9.16 -2.94
N PRO A 114 -5.56 -10.24 -3.36
CA PRO A 114 -5.35 -11.39 -2.48
C PRO A 114 -4.48 -11.06 -1.28
N ASP A 115 -4.57 -11.88 -0.24
CA ASP A 115 -3.68 -11.77 0.89
C ASP A 115 -2.24 -12.04 0.44
N PRO A 116 -1.26 -11.34 1.02
CA PRO A 116 0.13 -11.64 0.70
C PRO A 116 0.49 -13.05 1.13
N PRO A 117 1.30 -13.76 0.34
CA PRO A 117 1.75 -15.10 0.71
C PRO A 117 2.63 -15.03 1.97
N SER A 118 2.51 -16.05 2.80
CA SER A 118 3.34 -16.16 3.99
C SER A 118 4.27 -17.36 3.84
N TYR A 119 5.53 -17.08 3.54
CA TYR A 119 6.54 -18.14 3.39
C TYR A 119 6.85 -18.80 4.73
N ARG A 120 6.64 -18.07 5.82
CA ARG A 120 6.82 -18.58 7.16
C ARG A 120 5.85 -19.72 7.47
N ASP A 121 4.62 -19.59 7.00
CA ASP A 121 3.59 -20.62 7.20
C ASP A 121 3.85 -21.84 6.34
N LYS A 122 4.44 -21.67 5.17
CA LYS A 122 4.86 -22.79 4.34
C LYS A 122 5.88 -23.67 5.05
N TRP A 123 6.83 -23.05 5.75
CA TRP A 123 7.84 -23.79 6.50
C TRP A 123 7.23 -24.54 7.66
N ARG A 124 6.27 -23.96 8.35
CA ARG A 124 5.57 -24.62 9.46
C ARG A 124 4.83 -25.87 9.02
N ARG A 125 4.26 -25.85 7.83
CA ARG A 125 3.46 -26.97 7.32
C ARG A 125 4.29 -28.17 6.91
N ARG A 126 5.58 -28.00 6.76
CA ARG A 126 6.50 -29.06 6.42
C ARG A 126 6.92 -29.91 7.62
N TRP A 127 6.70 -29.39 8.78
CA TRP A 127 7.07 -30.03 10.04
C TRP A 127 5.82 -30.43 10.82
#